data_4b794029de2c2c91a1aa1925c4936034
#
_entry.id   4b794029de2c2c91a1aa1925c4936034
#
_cell.length_a   1.000
_cell.length_b   1.000
_cell.length_c   1.000
_cell.angle_alpha   90.00
_cell.angle_beta   90.00
_cell.angle_gamma   90.00
#
_symmetry.space_group_name_H-M   'P 1'
#
loop_
_entity.id
_entity.type
_entity.pdbx_description
1 polymer ?
#
loop_
_entity_poly.entity_id
_entity_poly.type
_entity_poly.pdbx_seq_one_letter_code
_entity_poly.pdbx_strand_id
1 'polypeptide(L)'
;MAKPKLLIVDDSEMDRAILGDFFADDYDILEEDNGFDALITAVAHKDTLDGILLDVVMPSFNGFEVLQRIRKNNDLDHIPVILVTAEASLEKVRYGFQCGMQDFIMKPVDAKNIRRRVDDAINGYKNILSKRVSSIGSASSRSYYDLILDTLAEMFEFRGIETPAHIECIKGYTEAMLKYLAKQHPEYNIQMDKIPVIAEAAAFHDIGKLALPDSLLRKSEDEMTEDELSMMKEHTTRGCTILRCFQNDKNVEFIDYCCNICMFHHERATGQGYPRNLKGDDIPIEAQVVGIATAYDNLSRKDNNRASLAHEKAINDIKAGECGAFSTPILNALSNVSAEFYNIYKGIRREKN
;
A
#
# COMPACT_ATOMS: atom_id res chain seq x y z
N MET A 1 30.14 16.91 0.67
CA MET A 1 29.60 15.98 -0.35
C MET A 1 29.12 16.83 -1.51
N ALA A 2 29.17 16.34 -2.76
CA ALA A 2 28.56 17.05 -3.88
C ALA A 2 27.03 17.07 -3.68
N LYS A 3 26.37 18.17 -4.08
CA LYS A 3 24.89 18.23 -4.04
C LYS A 3 24.30 17.18 -5.01
N PRO A 4 23.15 16.57 -4.68
CA PRO A 4 22.44 15.72 -5.64
C PRO A 4 21.97 16.55 -6.85
N LYS A 5 21.83 15.92 -8.02
CA LYS A 5 21.41 16.59 -9.25
C LYS A 5 19.94 16.37 -9.53
N LEU A 6 19.25 17.46 -9.85
CA LEU A 6 17.82 17.46 -10.19
C LEU A 6 17.64 18.10 -11.57
N LEU A 7 17.01 17.39 -12.50
CA LEU A 7 16.62 17.92 -13.80
C LEU A 7 15.18 18.45 -13.73
N ILE A 8 14.99 19.72 -14.08
CA ILE A 8 13.69 20.38 -14.15
C ILE A 8 13.34 20.57 -15.62
N VAL A 9 12.20 20.04 -16.05
CA VAL A 9 11.73 20.08 -17.44
C VAL A 9 10.35 20.73 -17.49
N ASP A 10 10.25 21.90 -18.08
CA ASP A 10 9.01 22.67 -18.19
C ASP A 10 9.15 23.66 -19.32
N ASP A 11 8.15 23.87 -20.20
CA ASP A 11 8.26 24.82 -21.30
C ASP A 11 8.10 26.28 -20.84
N SER A 12 7.56 26.50 -19.64
CA SER A 12 7.45 27.81 -19.00
C SER A 12 8.75 28.22 -18.31
N GLU A 13 9.45 29.25 -18.83
CA GLU A 13 10.63 29.81 -18.18
C GLU A 13 10.36 30.26 -16.73
N MET A 14 9.16 30.80 -16.47
CA MET A 14 8.76 31.24 -15.14
C MET A 14 8.63 30.07 -14.17
N ASP A 15 8.03 28.96 -14.60
CA ASP A 15 7.85 27.77 -13.76
C ASP A 15 9.19 27.10 -13.48
N ARG A 16 10.08 27.00 -14.48
CA ARG A 16 11.45 26.50 -14.27
C ARG A 16 12.20 27.35 -13.25
N ALA A 17 12.16 28.70 -13.38
CA ALA A 17 12.82 29.59 -12.42
C ALA A 17 12.27 29.42 -11.00
N ILE A 18 10.95 29.32 -10.82
CA ILE A 18 10.33 29.10 -9.52
C ILE A 18 10.75 27.76 -8.92
N LEU A 19 10.73 26.68 -9.70
CA LEU A 19 11.15 25.36 -9.26
C LEU A 19 12.65 25.37 -8.96
N GLY A 20 13.47 25.98 -9.82
CA GLY A 20 14.91 26.13 -9.59
C GLY A 20 15.23 26.80 -8.26
N ASP A 21 14.56 27.94 -7.96
CA ASP A 21 14.73 28.64 -6.68
C ASP A 21 14.31 27.78 -5.48
N PHE A 22 13.30 26.93 -5.61
CA PHE A 22 12.90 26.03 -4.53
C PHE A 22 13.95 24.99 -4.16
N PHE A 23 14.80 24.57 -5.12
CA PHE A 23 15.74 23.50 -4.93
C PHE A 23 17.22 23.91 -4.96
N ALA A 24 17.54 25.18 -5.29
CA ALA A 24 18.92 25.66 -5.46
C ALA A 24 19.83 25.46 -4.23
N ASP A 25 19.27 25.49 -3.02
CA ASP A 25 20.03 25.27 -1.80
C ASP A 25 20.45 23.81 -1.59
N ASP A 26 19.63 22.87 -2.04
CA ASP A 26 19.75 21.44 -1.74
C ASP A 26 20.27 20.63 -2.93
N TYR A 27 20.03 21.09 -4.16
CA TYR A 27 20.32 20.38 -5.40
C TYR A 27 21.19 21.19 -6.38
N ASP A 28 21.92 20.48 -7.23
CA ASP A 28 22.56 21.01 -8.44
C ASP A 28 21.55 20.90 -9.59
N ILE A 29 21.03 22.04 -10.06
CA ILE A 29 19.88 22.10 -10.96
C ILE A 29 20.34 22.06 -12.41
N LEU A 30 19.70 21.20 -13.19
CA LEU A 30 19.73 21.18 -14.65
C LEU A 30 18.35 21.58 -15.16
N GLU A 31 18.28 22.40 -16.21
CA GLU A 31 17.03 22.88 -16.75
C GLU A 31 16.92 22.58 -18.25
N GLU A 32 15.73 22.12 -18.66
CA GLU A 32 15.38 21.95 -20.07
C GLU A 32 13.97 22.48 -20.33
N ASP A 33 13.75 23.06 -21.49
CA ASP A 33 12.48 23.65 -21.87
C ASP A 33 11.61 22.76 -22.76
N ASN A 34 12.10 21.57 -23.08
CA ASN A 34 11.38 20.62 -23.91
C ASN A 34 11.77 19.16 -23.60
N GLY A 35 10.88 18.23 -23.98
CA GLY A 35 11.07 16.82 -23.68
C GLY A 35 12.18 16.13 -24.48
N PHE A 36 12.58 16.66 -25.64
CA PHE A 36 13.66 16.06 -26.45
C PHE A 36 15.03 16.34 -25.82
N ASP A 37 15.31 17.59 -25.46
CA ASP A 37 16.55 17.98 -24.80
C ASP A 37 16.64 17.38 -23.40
N ALA A 38 15.49 17.26 -22.70
CA ALA A 38 15.41 16.53 -21.41
C ALA A 38 15.93 15.09 -21.51
N LEU A 39 15.59 14.36 -22.57
CA LEU A 39 16.11 13.00 -22.77
C LEU A 39 17.62 12.98 -23.05
N ILE A 40 18.12 13.94 -23.83
CA ILE A 40 19.56 14.07 -24.11
C ILE A 40 20.32 14.35 -22.82
N THR A 41 19.84 15.31 -22.02
CA THR A 41 20.46 15.68 -20.74
C THR A 41 20.37 14.54 -19.73
N ALA A 42 19.24 13.83 -19.66
CA ALA A 42 19.13 12.65 -18.79
C ALA A 42 20.15 11.54 -19.17
N VAL A 43 20.34 11.27 -20.46
CA VAL A 43 21.35 10.31 -20.93
C VAL A 43 22.77 10.78 -20.63
N ALA A 44 23.08 12.07 -20.84
CA ALA A 44 24.40 12.62 -20.57
C ALA A 44 24.76 12.59 -19.07
N HIS A 45 23.79 12.64 -18.20
CA HIS A 45 23.95 12.67 -16.75
C HIS A 45 23.47 11.39 -16.03
N LYS A 46 23.25 10.29 -16.75
CA LYS A 46 22.63 9.06 -16.25
C LYS A 46 23.22 8.53 -14.93
N ASP A 47 24.54 8.67 -14.75
CA ASP A 47 25.25 8.15 -13.56
C ASP A 47 25.25 9.13 -12.37
N THR A 48 24.79 10.37 -12.57
CA THR A 48 24.86 11.46 -11.58
C THR A 48 23.54 12.16 -11.32
N LEU A 49 22.52 11.87 -12.11
CA LEU A 49 21.19 12.47 -11.99
C LEU A 49 20.38 11.74 -10.91
N ASP A 50 19.93 12.48 -9.90
CA ASP A 50 19.22 11.92 -8.75
C ASP A 50 17.70 11.93 -8.91
N GLY A 51 17.15 12.81 -9.78
CA GLY A 51 15.72 12.88 -10.03
C GLY A 51 15.37 13.81 -11.19
N ILE A 52 14.14 13.68 -11.70
CA ILE A 52 13.58 14.50 -12.76
C ILE A 52 12.22 15.05 -12.32
N LEU A 53 12.06 16.39 -12.33
CA LEU A 53 10.78 17.06 -12.29
C LEU A 53 10.35 17.34 -13.73
N LEU A 54 9.20 16.84 -14.13
CA LEU A 54 8.78 16.84 -15.52
C LEU A 54 7.36 17.39 -15.68
N ASP A 55 7.22 18.51 -16.37
CA ASP A 55 5.88 18.98 -16.72
C ASP A 55 5.20 18.03 -17.72
N VAL A 56 3.90 17.87 -17.55
CA VAL A 56 3.09 17.01 -18.42
C VAL A 56 2.72 17.71 -19.71
N VAL A 57 2.41 19.01 -19.62
CA VAL A 57 1.86 19.77 -20.75
C VAL A 57 2.96 20.60 -21.40
N MET A 58 3.63 20.00 -22.36
CA MET A 58 4.67 20.68 -23.16
C MET A 58 4.36 20.56 -24.65
N PRO A 59 4.72 21.58 -25.47
CA PRO A 59 4.57 21.53 -26.92
C PRO A 59 5.38 20.37 -27.53
N SER A 60 4.85 19.77 -28.58
CA SER A 60 5.51 18.77 -29.44
C SER A 60 5.80 17.42 -28.81
N PHE A 61 6.20 17.34 -27.54
CA PHE A 61 6.59 16.11 -26.86
C PHE A 61 6.21 16.18 -25.39
N ASN A 62 5.05 15.59 -25.03
CA ASN A 62 4.48 15.70 -23.71
C ASN A 62 5.24 14.86 -22.65
N GLY A 63 5.07 15.23 -21.37
CA GLY A 63 5.78 14.59 -20.27
C GLY A 63 5.55 13.09 -20.15
N PHE A 64 4.38 12.57 -20.52
CA PHE A 64 4.14 11.12 -20.51
C PHE A 64 4.97 10.37 -21.57
N GLU A 65 5.17 10.99 -22.74
CA GLU A 65 6.01 10.41 -23.79
C GLU A 65 7.48 10.39 -23.37
N VAL A 66 7.96 11.46 -22.71
CA VAL A 66 9.30 11.53 -22.10
C VAL A 66 9.45 10.43 -21.07
N LEU A 67 8.50 10.31 -20.12
CA LEU A 67 8.51 9.28 -19.08
C LEU A 67 8.58 7.86 -19.67
N GLN A 68 7.76 7.56 -20.67
CA GLN A 68 7.78 6.26 -21.33
C GLN A 68 9.13 5.94 -21.99
N ARG A 69 9.80 6.94 -22.57
CA ARG A 69 11.14 6.75 -23.16
C ARG A 69 12.21 6.55 -22.11
N ILE A 70 12.13 7.28 -20.98
CA ILE A 70 13.00 7.06 -19.82
C ILE A 70 12.86 5.62 -19.33
N ARG A 71 11.63 5.11 -19.16
CA ARG A 71 11.36 3.75 -18.66
C ARG A 71 11.71 2.63 -19.64
N LYS A 72 11.76 2.93 -20.94
CA LYS A 72 12.22 1.99 -21.98
C LYS A 72 13.74 1.93 -22.10
N ASN A 73 14.45 2.89 -21.52
CA ASN A 73 15.90 2.95 -21.53
C ASN A 73 16.47 2.40 -20.22
N ASN A 74 17.07 1.22 -20.27
CA ASN A 74 17.65 0.54 -19.10
C ASN A 74 18.70 1.39 -18.36
N ASP A 75 19.36 2.33 -19.06
CA ASP A 75 20.34 3.24 -18.47
C ASP A 75 19.70 4.38 -17.66
N LEU A 76 18.41 4.64 -17.84
CA LEU A 76 17.66 5.73 -17.20
C LEU A 76 16.58 5.24 -16.24
N ASP A 77 16.24 3.95 -16.27
CA ASP A 77 15.13 3.39 -15.49
C ASP A 77 15.30 3.56 -13.97
N HIS A 78 16.54 3.69 -13.52
CA HIS A 78 16.89 3.92 -12.12
C HIS A 78 16.68 5.36 -11.64
N ILE A 79 16.31 6.31 -12.51
CA ILE A 79 16.12 7.72 -12.14
C ILE A 79 14.66 7.98 -11.81
N PRO A 80 14.32 8.46 -10.60
CA PRO A 80 12.94 8.79 -10.24
C PRO A 80 12.44 9.99 -11.07
N VAL A 81 11.20 9.86 -11.60
CA VAL A 81 10.52 10.90 -12.35
C VAL A 81 9.25 11.32 -11.61
N ILE A 82 9.15 12.60 -11.29
CA ILE A 82 8.01 13.22 -10.64
C ILE A 82 7.32 14.10 -11.66
N LEU A 83 6.04 13.84 -11.95
CA LEU A 83 5.28 14.67 -12.86
C LEU A 83 4.73 15.90 -12.14
N VAL A 84 4.89 17.08 -12.76
CA VAL A 84 4.35 18.36 -12.28
C VAL A 84 3.39 18.89 -13.34
N THR A 85 2.16 19.25 -13.01
CA THR A 85 1.19 19.73 -14.03
C THR A 85 0.11 20.63 -13.44
N ALA A 86 -0.40 21.54 -14.28
CA ALA A 86 -1.56 22.36 -13.93
C ALA A 86 -2.89 21.60 -14.03
N GLU A 87 -2.94 20.48 -14.73
CA GLU A 87 -4.15 19.74 -14.99
C GLU A 87 -4.06 18.29 -14.53
N ALA A 88 -4.78 17.96 -13.46
CA ALA A 88 -4.88 16.61 -12.90
C ALA A 88 -6.29 16.05 -13.08
N SER A 89 -6.45 15.05 -13.93
CA SER A 89 -7.58 14.15 -13.87
C SER A 89 -7.15 12.80 -13.29
N LEU A 90 -8.09 12.10 -12.68
CA LEU A 90 -7.83 10.76 -12.12
C LEU A 90 -7.25 9.81 -13.19
N GLU A 91 -7.67 9.97 -14.43
CA GLU A 91 -7.17 9.18 -15.58
C GLU A 91 -5.71 9.51 -15.90
N LYS A 92 -5.32 10.79 -15.88
CA LYS A 92 -3.93 11.21 -16.13
C LYS A 92 -2.98 10.74 -15.03
N VAL A 93 -3.42 10.85 -13.78
CA VAL A 93 -2.64 10.34 -12.62
C VAL A 93 -2.46 8.83 -12.73
N ARG A 94 -3.53 8.08 -12.98
CA ARG A 94 -3.47 6.63 -13.18
C ARG A 94 -2.54 6.24 -14.33
N TYR A 95 -2.66 6.94 -15.45
CA TYR A 95 -1.81 6.71 -16.62
C TYR A 95 -0.32 6.98 -16.32
N GLY A 96 -0.01 8.05 -15.58
CA GLY A 96 1.36 8.36 -15.16
C GLY A 96 1.99 7.24 -14.31
N PHE A 97 1.24 6.70 -13.34
CA PHE A 97 1.72 5.56 -12.54
C PHE A 97 1.91 4.30 -13.41
N GLN A 98 1.03 4.03 -14.35
CA GLN A 98 1.20 2.93 -15.31
C GLN A 98 2.44 3.13 -16.20
N CYS A 99 2.80 4.38 -16.51
CA CYS A 99 4.00 4.73 -17.24
C CYS A 99 5.27 4.71 -16.37
N GLY A 100 5.14 4.54 -15.03
CA GLY A 100 6.29 4.40 -14.11
C GLY A 100 6.76 5.71 -13.48
N MET A 101 5.88 6.74 -13.30
CA MET A 101 6.21 7.90 -12.46
C MET A 101 6.29 7.50 -10.98
N GLN A 102 7.10 8.21 -10.20
CA GLN A 102 7.23 8.01 -8.77
C GLN A 102 6.26 8.86 -7.98
N ASP A 103 5.99 10.07 -8.45
CA ASP A 103 5.02 10.95 -7.81
C ASP A 103 4.40 11.91 -8.83
N PHE A 104 3.35 12.61 -8.38
CA PHE A 104 2.58 13.54 -9.17
C PHE A 104 2.22 14.78 -8.36
N ILE A 105 2.60 15.96 -8.83
CA ILE A 105 2.43 17.24 -8.13
C ILE A 105 1.56 18.19 -8.96
N MET A 106 0.54 18.75 -8.34
CA MET A 106 -0.33 19.75 -8.99
C MET A 106 0.21 21.16 -8.81
N LYS A 107 0.25 21.94 -9.91
CA LYS A 107 0.44 23.39 -9.88
C LYS A 107 -0.86 24.08 -9.37
N PRO A 108 -0.80 25.19 -8.60
CA PRO A 108 0.41 25.87 -8.15
C PRO A 108 1.14 25.12 -7.03
N VAL A 109 2.47 25.15 -7.08
CA VAL A 109 3.32 24.41 -6.14
C VAL A 109 3.68 25.26 -4.92
N ASP A 110 3.61 24.65 -3.73
CA ASP A 110 4.11 25.23 -2.48
C ASP A 110 5.52 24.68 -2.18
N ALA A 111 6.47 25.57 -1.91
CA ALA A 111 7.88 25.24 -1.74
C ALA A 111 8.13 24.18 -0.67
N LYS A 112 7.43 24.23 0.46
CA LYS A 112 7.61 23.27 1.57
C LYS A 112 7.07 21.88 1.21
N ASN A 113 5.93 21.84 0.51
CA ASN A 113 5.27 20.61 0.14
C ASN A 113 6.04 19.90 -1.00
N ILE A 114 6.45 20.65 -2.03
CA ILE A 114 7.17 20.07 -3.16
C ILE A 114 8.55 19.55 -2.75
N ARG A 115 9.30 20.27 -1.89
CA ARG A 115 10.61 19.80 -1.39
C ARG A 115 10.47 18.46 -0.71
N ARG A 116 9.55 18.34 0.27
CA ARG A 116 9.31 17.08 0.97
C ARG A 116 8.97 15.95 0.02
N ARG A 117 8.09 16.16 -0.95
CA ARG A 117 7.65 15.12 -1.91
C ARG A 117 8.77 14.67 -2.83
N VAL A 118 9.61 15.60 -3.29
CA VAL A 118 10.77 15.27 -4.12
C VAL A 118 11.80 14.48 -3.32
N ASP A 119 12.11 14.91 -2.09
CA ASP A 119 13.02 14.19 -1.20
C ASP A 119 12.50 12.78 -0.88
N ASP A 120 11.21 12.65 -0.57
CA ASP A 120 10.56 11.35 -0.31
C ASP A 120 10.63 10.43 -1.54
N ALA A 121 10.33 10.95 -2.73
CA ALA A 121 10.37 10.19 -3.98
C ALA A 121 11.79 9.73 -4.34
N ILE A 122 12.80 10.61 -4.23
CA ILE A 122 14.20 10.29 -4.51
C ILE A 122 14.74 9.29 -3.48
N ASN A 123 14.49 9.53 -2.19
CA ASN A 123 14.99 8.65 -1.13
C ASN A 123 14.27 7.30 -1.12
N GLY A 124 12.96 7.29 -1.32
CA GLY A 124 12.17 6.07 -1.47
C GLY A 124 12.69 5.22 -2.63
N TYR A 125 12.90 5.83 -3.78
CA TYR A 125 13.41 5.14 -4.96
C TYR A 125 14.85 4.63 -4.77
N LYS A 126 15.75 5.42 -4.16
CA LYS A 126 17.09 4.98 -3.79
C LYS A 126 17.09 3.82 -2.80
N ASN A 127 16.16 3.81 -1.83
CA ASN A 127 15.99 2.71 -0.91
C ASN A 127 15.50 1.44 -1.61
N ILE A 128 14.59 1.55 -2.58
CA ILE A 128 14.14 0.43 -3.41
C ILE A 128 15.33 -0.12 -4.23
N LEU A 129 16.11 0.76 -4.85
CA LEU A 129 17.31 0.36 -5.63
C LEU A 129 18.41 -0.23 -4.75
N SER A 130 18.68 0.33 -3.57
CA SER A 130 19.69 -0.22 -2.64
C SER A 130 19.30 -1.58 -2.09
N LYS A 131 18.02 -1.79 -1.81
CA LYS A 131 17.45 -3.10 -1.48
C LYS A 131 17.55 -4.07 -2.67
N ARG A 132 17.36 -3.62 -3.92
CA ARG A 132 17.60 -4.41 -5.13
C ARG A 132 19.07 -4.82 -5.24
N VAL A 133 20.02 -3.90 -5.04
CA VAL A 133 21.47 -4.18 -5.15
C VAL A 133 21.96 -5.09 -4.01
N SER A 134 21.50 -4.89 -2.77
CA SER A 134 21.85 -5.77 -1.66
C SER A 134 21.23 -7.17 -1.77
N SER A 135 20.11 -7.30 -2.48
CA SER A 135 19.49 -8.61 -2.77
C SER A 135 20.12 -9.34 -3.97
N ILE A 136 20.84 -8.64 -4.86
CA ILE A 136 21.62 -9.29 -5.93
C ILE A 136 22.84 -10.06 -5.37
N GLY A 137 23.35 -9.65 -4.19
CA GLY A 137 24.44 -10.34 -3.49
C GLY A 137 24.02 -11.61 -2.71
N SER A 138 22.70 -11.85 -2.51
CA SER A 138 22.12 -13.03 -1.88
C SER A 138 20.95 -13.57 -2.71
N ALA A 139 21.13 -13.61 -4.04
CA ALA A 139 20.08 -13.97 -4.98
C ALA A 139 19.70 -15.45 -4.88
N SER A 140 18.70 -15.74 -4.05
CA SER A 140 17.68 -16.72 -4.38
C SER A 140 16.31 -16.02 -4.31
N SER A 141 15.76 -15.71 -5.49
CA SER A 141 14.32 -15.50 -5.76
C SER A 141 13.54 -14.54 -4.85
N ARG A 142 13.87 -13.24 -4.75
CA ARG A 142 12.79 -12.29 -4.55
C ARG A 142 12.03 -12.17 -5.88
N SER A 143 10.82 -12.68 -5.87
CA SER A 143 9.90 -12.62 -6.98
C SER A 143 9.57 -11.16 -7.31
N TYR A 144 9.27 -10.85 -8.56
CA TYR A 144 8.62 -9.61 -9.02
C TYR A 144 7.39 -9.23 -8.16
N TYR A 145 6.86 -10.20 -7.45
CA TYR A 145 5.79 -10.11 -6.44
C TYR A 145 6.18 -9.34 -5.20
N ASP A 146 7.33 -9.65 -4.60
CA ASP A 146 7.77 -8.99 -3.38
C ASP A 146 7.89 -7.48 -3.61
N LEU A 147 8.30 -7.10 -4.83
CA LEU A 147 8.38 -5.69 -5.23
C LEU A 147 7.00 -5.04 -5.36
N ILE A 148 6.01 -5.74 -5.95
CA ILE A 148 4.64 -5.22 -6.06
C ILE A 148 4.02 -5.10 -4.68
N LEU A 149 4.22 -6.08 -3.81
CA LEU A 149 3.72 -6.09 -2.45
C LEU A 149 4.32 -4.95 -1.61
N ASP A 150 5.64 -4.75 -1.70
CA ASP A 150 6.33 -3.65 -1.04
C ASP A 150 5.80 -2.29 -1.55
N THR A 151 5.61 -2.15 -2.87
CA THR A 151 5.08 -0.91 -3.47
C THR A 151 3.65 -0.63 -3.03
N LEU A 152 2.81 -1.66 -2.96
CA LEU A 152 1.43 -1.52 -2.50
C LEU A 152 1.37 -1.17 -1.01
N ALA A 153 2.23 -1.75 -0.18
CA ALA A 153 2.35 -1.42 1.24
C ALA A 153 2.78 0.05 1.44
N GLU A 154 3.75 0.53 0.65
CA GLU A 154 4.16 1.94 0.65
C GLU A 154 3.02 2.88 0.22
N MET A 155 2.20 2.48 -0.76
CA MET A 155 1.01 3.26 -1.16
C MET A 155 -0.05 3.33 -0.05
N PHE A 156 -0.24 2.27 0.72
CA PHE A 156 -1.12 2.27 1.89
C PHE A 156 -0.66 3.26 2.95
N GLU A 157 0.63 3.24 3.27
CA GLU A 157 1.23 4.15 4.25
C GLU A 157 1.13 5.61 3.77
N PHE A 158 1.46 5.85 2.51
CA PHE A 158 1.41 7.18 1.89
C PHE A 158 0.01 7.80 1.93
N ARG A 159 -1.04 7.01 1.67
CA ARG A 159 -2.43 7.47 1.74
C ARG A 159 -3.01 7.47 3.15
N GLY A 160 -2.25 7.04 4.15
CA GLY A 160 -2.72 6.93 5.54
C GLY A 160 -3.87 5.94 5.72
N ILE A 161 -4.00 4.97 4.81
CA ILE A 161 -5.07 3.95 4.85
C ILE A 161 -4.78 2.96 5.96
N GLU A 162 -3.54 2.45 5.99
CA GLU A 162 -3.07 1.52 7.00
C GLU A 162 -1.65 1.85 7.44
N THR A 163 -1.30 1.47 8.66
CA THR A 163 0.06 1.65 9.17
C THR A 163 0.86 0.35 9.03
N PRO A 164 2.19 0.40 8.82
CA PRO A 164 3.03 -0.80 8.81
C PRO A 164 2.84 -1.66 10.07
N ALA A 165 2.65 -1.03 11.23
CA ALA A 165 2.38 -1.74 12.48
C ALA A 165 1.06 -2.52 12.46
N HIS A 166 0.03 -1.98 11.81
CA HIS A 166 -1.24 -2.69 11.62
C HIS A 166 -1.06 -3.92 10.74
N ILE A 167 -0.45 -3.72 9.59
CA ILE A 167 -0.20 -4.80 8.62
C ILE A 167 0.56 -5.95 9.29
N GLU A 168 1.65 -5.66 10.01
CA GLU A 168 2.42 -6.67 10.72
C GLU A 168 1.62 -7.35 11.84
N CYS A 169 0.77 -6.63 12.55
CA CYS A 169 -0.14 -7.22 13.54
C CYS A 169 -1.12 -8.19 12.86
N ILE A 170 -1.79 -7.78 11.77
CA ILE A 170 -2.75 -8.63 11.06
C ILE A 170 -2.08 -9.91 10.54
N LYS A 171 -0.88 -9.81 9.96
CA LYS A 171 -0.10 -10.97 9.53
C LYS A 171 0.18 -11.94 10.69
N GLY A 172 0.68 -11.41 11.81
CA GLY A 172 1.00 -12.21 12.99
C GLY A 172 -0.23 -12.88 13.62
N TYR A 173 -1.35 -12.15 13.73
CA TYR A 173 -2.61 -12.72 14.25
C TYR A 173 -3.16 -13.80 13.33
N THR A 174 -3.10 -13.57 12.02
CA THR A 174 -3.53 -14.56 11.01
C THR A 174 -2.72 -15.85 11.13
N GLU A 175 -1.41 -15.74 11.24
CA GLU A 175 -0.51 -16.89 11.37
C GLU A 175 -0.79 -17.68 12.65
N ALA A 176 -0.95 -17.01 13.80
CA ALA A 176 -1.26 -17.64 15.09
C ALA A 176 -2.59 -18.41 15.05
N MET A 177 -3.64 -17.78 14.50
CA MET A 177 -4.96 -18.39 14.34
C MET A 177 -4.92 -19.62 13.44
N LEU A 178 -4.32 -19.50 12.26
CA LEU A 178 -4.24 -20.60 11.27
C LEU A 178 -3.44 -21.77 11.81
N LYS A 179 -2.33 -21.54 12.54
CA LYS A 179 -1.55 -22.60 13.20
C LYS A 179 -2.37 -23.37 14.23
N TYR A 180 -3.19 -22.66 15.00
CA TYR A 180 -4.10 -23.31 15.95
C TYR A 180 -5.19 -24.11 15.23
N LEU A 181 -5.86 -23.51 14.26
CA LEU A 181 -6.93 -24.16 13.50
C LEU A 181 -6.44 -25.40 12.74
N ALA A 182 -5.28 -25.34 12.10
CA ALA A 182 -4.69 -26.47 11.38
C ALA A 182 -4.47 -27.71 12.29
N LYS A 183 -4.20 -27.48 13.59
CA LYS A 183 -3.95 -28.54 14.57
C LYS A 183 -5.25 -29.08 15.20
N GLN A 184 -6.22 -28.21 15.47
CA GLN A 184 -7.41 -28.54 16.25
C GLN A 184 -8.64 -28.81 15.39
N HIS A 185 -8.64 -28.33 14.13
CA HIS A 185 -9.77 -28.35 13.21
C HIS A 185 -9.34 -28.85 11.83
N PRO A 186 -9.00 -30.17 11.70
CA PRO A 186 -8.52 -30.75 10.44
C PRO A 186 -9.57 -30.66 9.30
N GLU A 187 -10.85 -30.45 9.63
CA GLU A 187 -11.94 -30.25 8.68
C GLU A 187 -11.73 -29.02 7.78
N TYR A 188 -10.99 -28.01 8.23
CA TYR A 188 -10.66 -26.84 7.39
C TYR A 188 -9.53 -27.09 6.39
N ASN A 189 -8.88 -28.27 6.45
CA ASN A 189 -7.82 -28.67 5.51
C ASN A 189 -6.71 -27.62 5.31
N ILE A 190 -6.33 -26.91 6.38
CA ILE A 190 -5.28 -25.89 6.37
C ILE A 190 -3.90 -26.58 6.30
N GLN A 191 -3.19 -26.36 5.19
CA GLN A 191 -1.85 -26.90 5.01
C GLN A 191 -0.82 -26.00 5.73
N MET A 192 0.04 -26.59 6.56
CA MET A 192 0.99 -25.84 7.40
C MET A 192 2.00 -25.02 6.60
N ASP A 193 2.41 -25.50 5.43
CA ASP A 193 3.31 -24.80 4.51
C ASP A 193 2.66 -23.61 3.79
N LYS A 194 1.32 -23.54 3.75
CA LYS A 194 0.56 -22.41 3.19
C LYS A 194 0.30 -21.30 4.18
N ILE A 195 0.41 -21.54 5.48
CA ILE A 195 0.14 -20.54 6.52
C ILE A 195 0.94 -19.26 6.33
N PRO A 196 2.27 -19.28 6.06
CA PRO A 196 3.01 -18.06 5.80
C PRO A 196 2.50 -17.30 4.57
N VAL A 197 2.10 -18.02 3.52
CA VAL A 197 1.56 -17.42 2.29
C VAL A 197 0.23 -16.71 2.54
N ILE A 198 -0.65 -17.33 3.32
CA ILE A 198 -1.94 -16.75 3.72
C ILE A 198 -1.73 -15.55 4.65
N ALA A 199 -0.77 -15.61 5.58
CA ALA A 199 -0.42 -14.49 6.45
C ALA A 199 0.09 -13.28 5.64
N GLU A 200 0.92 -13.49 4.63
CA GLU A 200 1.34 -12.42 3.72
C GLU A 200 0.14 -11.86 2.91
N ALA A 201 -0.76 -12.73 2.44
CA ALA A 201 -1.95 -12.30 1.72
C ALA A 201 -2.89 -11.43 2.58
N ALA A 202 -2.89 -11.61 3.90
CA ALA A 202 -3.69 -10.81 4.84
C ALA A 202 -3.32 -9.31 4.83
N ALA A 203 -2.10 -8.95 4.41
CA ALA A 203 -1.68 -7.56 4.24
C ALA A 203 -2.55 -6.78 3.24
N PHE A 204 -3.23 -7.47 2.33
CA PHE A 204 -4.00 -6.87 1.24
C PHE A 204 -5.51 -6.77 1.53
N HIS A 205 -5.96 -7.09 2.74
CA HIS A 205 -7.39 -7.12 3.06
C HIS A 205 -8.13 -5.83 2.68
N ASP A 206 -7.49 -4.69 2.82
CA ASP A 206 -8.05 -3.35 2.61
C ASP A 206 -7.54 -2.65 1.33
N ILE A 207 -6.86 -3.36 0.41
CA ILE A 207 -6.26 -2.75 -0.79
C ILE A 207 -7.27 -1.98 -1.65
N GLY A 208 -8.52 -2.36 -1.62
CA GLY A 208 -9.58 -1.69 -2.36
C GLY A 208 -9.87 -0.27 -1.88
N LYS A 209 -9.46 0.12 -0.67
CA LYS A 209 -9.51 1.50 -0.18
C LYS A 209 -8.68 2.45 -1.04
N LEU A 210 -7.66 1.95 -1.77
CA LEU A 210 -6.92 2.74 -2.75
C LEU A 210 -7.82 3.32 -3.87
N ALA A 211 -8.93 2.68 -4.16
CA ALA A 211 -9.89 3.12 -5.17
C ALA A 211 -11.01 4.02 -4.61
N LEU A 212 -10.96 4.40 -3.32
CA LEU A 212 -11.95 5.25 -2.68
C LEU A 212 -11.44 6.71 -2.57
N PRO A 213 -12.37 7.71 -2.57
CA PRO A 213 -12.01 9.11 -2.39
C PRO A 213 -11.39 9.39 -1.01
N ASP A 214 -10.41 10.28 -0.93
CA ASP A 214 -9.77 10.69 0.33
C ASP A 214 -10.77 11.31 1.32
N SER A 215 -11.78 12.02 0.82
CA SER A 215 -12.85 12.58 1.66
C SER A 215 -13.62 11.51 2.43
N LEU A 216 -13.75 10.31 1.85
CA LEU A 216 -14.42 9.19 2.49
C LEU A 216 -13.50 8.48 3.50
N LEU A 217 -12.23 8.30 3.14
CA LEU A 217 -11.23 7.62 3.99
C LEU A 217 -10.95 8.35 5.31
N ARG A 218 -11.21 9.67 5.36
CA ARG A 218 -10.99 10.51 6.56
C ARG A 218 -12.16 10.52 7.54
N LYS A 219 -13.32 9.97 7.14
CA LYS A 219 -14.51 9.92 7.99
C LYS A 219 -14.53 8.65 8.84
N SER A 220 -15.01 8.77 10.07
CA SER A 220 -15.43 7.60 10.84
C SER A 220 -16.77 7.06 10.30
N GLU A 221 -17.06 5.78 10.54
CA GLU A 221 -18.31 5.17 10.09
C GLU A 221 -19.55 5.93 10.61
N ASP A 222 -19.48 6.48 11.84
CA ASP A 222 -20.54 7.25 12.46
C ASP A 222 -20.80 8.62 11.78
N GLU A 223 -19.84 9.11 11.00
CA GLU A 223 -19.94 10.37 10.25
C GLU A 223 -20.37 10.15 8.79
N MET A 224 -20.49 8.90 8.36
CA MET A 224 -20.83 8.55 6.98
C MET A 224 -22.34 8.51 6.78
N THR A 225 -22.80 9.02 5.61
CA THR A 225 -24.17 8.77 5.13
C THR A 225 -24.34 7.32 4.68
N GLU A 226 -25.56 6.87 4.45
CA GLU A 226 -25.84 5.51 3.95
C GLU A 226 -25.17 5.25 2.59
N ASP A 227 -25.15 6.24 1.69
CA ASP A 227 -24.50 6.15 0.40
C ASP A 227 -22.96 6.04 0.55
N GLU A 228 -22.40 6.82 1.49
CA GLU A 228 -20.97 6.77 1.79
C GLU A 228 -20.56 5.43 2.43
N LEU A 229 -21.38 4.89 3.34
CA LEU A 229 -21.17 3.56 3.91
C LEU A 229 -21.25 2.47 2.83
N SER A 230 -22.20 2.60 1.90
CA SER A 230 -22.32 1.69 0.75
C SER A 230 -21.05 1.76 -0.11
N MET A 231 -20.56 2.96 -0.40
CA MET A 231 -19.32 3.16 -1.16
C MET A 231 -18.10 2.63 -0.41
N MET A 232 -18.03 2.83 0.92
CA MET A 232 -16.95 2.27 1.75
C MET A 232 -16.91 0.74 1.64
N LYS A 233 -18.05 0.05 1.68
CA LYS A 233 -18.14 -1.40 1.55
C LYS A 233 -17.62 -1.93 0.20
N GLU A 234 -17.62 -1.11 -0.84
CA GLU A 234 -17.09 -1.50 -2.15
C GLU A 234 -15.58 -1.77 -2.15
N HIS A 235 -14.80 -1.35 -1.10
CA HIS A 235 -13.38 -1.66 -1.04
C HIS A 235 -13.12 -3.17 -1.16
N THR A 236 -14.01 -4.00 -0.65
CA THR A 236 -13.90 -5.47 -0.71
C THR A 236 -13.89 -5.98 -2.15
N THR A 237 -14.83 -5.54 -2.97
CA THR A 237 -14.94 -5.96 -4.39
C THR A 237 -13.92 -5.27 -5.29
N ARG A 238 -13.65 -3.98 -5.04
CA ARG A 238 -12.65 -3.20 -5.78
C ARG A 238 -11.25 -3.74 -5.54
N GLY A 239 -10.95 -4.18 -4.30
CA GLY A 239 -9.66 -4.77 -3.97
C GLY A 239 -9.40 -6.07 -4.72
N CYS A 240 -10.36 -6.98 -4.79
CA CYS A 240 -10.25 -8.19 -5.61
C CYS A 240 -10.03 -7.84 -7.10
N THR A 241 -10.70 -6.80 -7.61
CA THR A 241 -10.49 -6.36 -9.01
C THR A 241 -9.06 -5.86 -9.23
N ILE A 242 -8.51 -5.08 -8.28
CA ILE A 242 -7.11 -4.61 -8.34
C ILE A 242 -6.15 -5.81 -8.32
N LEU A 243 -6.33 -6.74 -7.37
CA LEU A 243 -5.45 -7.90 -7.21
C LEU A 243 -5.44 -8.82 -8.43
N ARG A 244 -6.60 -9.04 -9.06
CA ARG A 244 -6.70 -9.85 -10.28
C ARG A 244 -5.89 -9.27 -11.46
N CYS A 245 -5.66 -7.96 -11.51
CA CYS A 245 -4.79 -7.36 -12.54
C CYS A 245 -3.33 -7.83 -12.47
N PHE A 246 -2.90 -8.35 -11.31
CA PHE A 246 -1.54 -8.85 -11.07
C PHE A 246 -1.43 -10.37 -11.17
N GLN A 247 -2.53 -11.07 -11.44
CA GLN A 247 -2.55 -12.53 -11.52
C GLN A 247 -1.80 -13.04 -12.77
N ASN A 248 -0.97 -14.06 -12.58
CA ASN A 248 -0.31 -14.82 -13.64
C ASN A 248 -0.14 -16.29 -13.21
N ASP A 249 0.34 -17.15 -14.12
CA ASP A 249 0.42 -18.59 -13.88
C ASP A 249 1.26 -19.02 -12.65
N LYS A 250 2.14 -18.13 -12.16
CA LYS A 250 3.04 -18.44 -11.02
C LYS A 250 2.47 -18.05 -9.66
N ASN A 251 1.42 -17.22 -9.64
CA ASN A 251 0.90 -16.62 -8.39
C ASN A 251 -0.60 -16.82 -8.18
N VAL A 252 -1.22 -17.63 -8.97
CA VAL A 252 -2.69 -17.84 -8.91
C VAL A 252 -3.14 -18.10 -7.49
N GLU A 253 -2.49 -19.03 -6.80
CA GLU A 253 -2.84 -19.40 -5.43
C GLU A 253 -2.73 -18.23 -4.44
N PHE A 254 -1.65 -17.47 -4.51
CA PHE A 254 -1.46 -16.29 -3.65
C PHE A 254 -2.51 -15.22 -3.90
N ILE A 255 -2.78 -14.92 -5.18
CA ILE A 255 -3.81 -13.93 -5.55
C ILE A 255 -5.20 -14.43 -5.16
N ASP A 256 -5.47 -15.73 -5.20
CA ASP A 256 -6.74 -16.29 -4.74
C ASP A 256 -6.92 -16.08 -3.23
N TYR A 257 -5.88 -16.31 -2.40
CA TYR A 257 -5.92 -15.97 -0.98
C TYR A 257 -6.14 -14.47 -0.75
N CYS A 258 -5.41 -13.61 -1.45
CA CYS A 258 -5.60 -12.18 -1.35
C CYS A 258 -7.02 -11.74 -1.72
N CYS A 259 -7.59 -12.29 -2.81
CA CYS A 259 -8.96 -12.01 -3.24
C CYS A 259 -10.00 -12.51 -2.25
N ASN A 260 -9.86 -13.72 -1.73
CA ASN A 260 -10.77 -14.27 -0.74
C ASN A 260 -10.77 -13.43 0.54
N ILE A 261 -9.59 -13.09 1.02
CA ILE A 261 -9.42 -12.23 2.20
C ILE A 261 -10.04 -10.85 1.95
N CYS A 262 -9.61 -10.17 0.88
CA CYS A 262 -10.08 -8.83 0.56
C CYS A 262 -11.61 -8.79 0.40
N MET A 263 -12.17 -9.76 -0.31
CA MET A 263 -13.61 -9.80 -0.60
C MET A 263 -14.46 -10.15 0.62
N PHE A 264 -13.99 -11.07 1.51
CA PHE A 264 -14.87 -11.72 2.49
C PHE A 264 -14.50 -11.48 3.95
N HIS A 265 -13.46 -10.69 4.29
CA HIS A 265 -13.09 -10.45 5.71
C HIS A 265 -14.17 -9.68 6.50
N HIS A 266 -15.10 -9.04 5.83
CA HIS A 266 -16.28 -8.41 6.45
C HIS A 266 -17.52 -9.30 6.46
N GLU A 267 -17.45 -10.54 5.96
CA GLU A 267 -18.53 -11.49 6.14
C GLU A 267 -18.64 -11.95 7.60
N ARG A 268 -19.81 -12.34 8.01
CA ARG A 268 -20.10 -12.76 9.39
C ARG A 268 -20.87 -14.07 9.38
N ALA A 269 -20.57 -14.97 10.30
CA ALA A 269 -21.11 -16.33 10.36
C ALA A 269 -22.66 -16.41 10.28
N THR A 270 -23.36 -15.35 10.72
CA THR A 270 -24.82 -15.25 10.64
C THR A 270 -25.35 -14.82 9.27
N GLY A 271 -24.49 -14.41 8.34
CA GLY A 271 -24.86 -13.84 7.05
C GLY A 271 -25.27 -12.37 7.10
N GLN A 272 -24.91 -11.68 8.17
CA GLN A 272 -25.15 -10.23 8.32
C GLN A 272 -23.94 -9.39 7.91
N GLY A 273 -22.94 -10.03 7.31
CA GLY A 273 -21.76 -9.39 6.74
C GLY A 273 -21.99 -8.89 5.32
N TYR A 274 -20.91 -8.51 4.67
CA TYR A 274 -20.91 -8.06 3.27
C TYR A 274 -19.64 -8.54 2.55
N PRO A 275 -19.61 -8.57 1.22
CA PRO A 275 -20.57 -8.06 0.24
C PRO A 275 -21.62 -9.09 -0.21
N ARG A 276 -21.49 -10.39 0.16
CA ARG A 276 -22.34 -11.47 -0.37
C ARG A 276 -23.28 -12.10 0.66
N ASN A 277 -23.20 -11.69 1.91
CA ASN A 277 -23.97 -12.23 3.04
C ASN A 277 -23.76 -13.76 3.22
N LEU A 278 -22.51 -14.23 3.04
CA LEU A 278 -22.12 -15.61 3.24
C LEU A 278 -22.32 -16.04 4.69
N LYS A 279 -22.56 -17.34 4.91
CA LYS A 279 -22.85 -17.88 6.26
C LYS A 279 -21.91 -19.02 6.62
N GLY A 280 -21.50 -19.06 7.89
CA GLY A 280 -20.73 -20.18 8.43
C GLY A 280 -19.55 -20.55 7.55
N ASP A 281 -19.49 -21.82 7.15
CA ASP A 281 -18.38 -22.39 6.37
C ASP A 281 -18.40 -22.03 4.88
N ASP A 282 -19.42 -21.32 4.39
CA ASP A 282 -19.40 -20.73 3.05
C ASP A 282 -18.37 -19.56 2.98
N ILE A 283 -17.97 -19.00 4.13
CA ILE A 283 -16.95 -17.97 4.21
C ILE A 283 -15.58 -18.66 4.19
N PRO A 284 -14.67 -18.34 3.24
CA PRO A 284 -13.32 -18.90 3.23
C PRO A 284 -12.62 -18.74 4.59
N ILE A 285 -11.94 -19.80 5.05
CA ILE A 285 -11.36 -19.82 6.40
C ILE A 285 -10.33 -18.70 6.61
N GLU A 286 -9.53 -18.38 5.60
CA GLU A 286 -8.58 -17.27 5.61
C GLU A 286 -9.28 -15.92 5.80
N ALA A 287 -10.46 -15.74 5.21
CA ALA A 287 -11.24 -14.51 5.37
C ALA A 287 -11.87 -14.41 6.76
N GLN A 288 -12.38 -15.54 7.34
CA GLN A 288 -12.88 -15.57 8.70
C GLN A 288 -11.79 -15.18 9.71
N VAL A 289 -10.57 -15.73 9.52
CA VAL A 289 -9.42 -15.47 10.39
C VAL A 289 -8.97 -14.00 10.28
N VAL A 290 -8.87 -13.45 9.07
CA VAL A 290 -8.50 -12.04 8.90
C VAL A 290 -9.60 -11.11 9.42
N GLY A 291 -10.87 -11.47 9.24
CA GLY A 291 -12.00 -10.70 9.77
C GLY A 291 -11.99 -10.55 11.29
N ILE A 292 -11.61 -11.61 12.03
CA ILE A 292 -11.47 -11.51 13.49
C ILE A 292 -10.16 -10.83 13.91
N ALA A 293 -9.09 -10.99 13.15
CA ALA A 293 -7.82 -10.30 13.37
C ALA A 293 -7.97 -8.77 13.25
N THR A 294 -8.65 -8.30 12.21
CA THR A 294 -8.94 -6.88 12.00
C THR A 294 -9.87 -6.31 13.08
N ALA A 295 -10.91 -7.06 13.48
CA ALA A 295 -11.79 -6.68 14.57
C ALA A 295 -11.02 -6.50 15.89
N TYR A 296 -10.13 -7.46 16.22
CA TYR A 296 -9.30 -7.37 17.41
C TYR A 296 -8.34 -6.18 17.38
N ASP A 297 -7.63 -5.98 16.28
CA ASP A 297 -6.67 -4.87 16.16
C ASP A 297 -7.37 -3.50 16.27
N ASN A 298 -8.52 -3.33 15.63
CA ASN A 298 -9.31 -2.10 15.68
C ASN A 298 -9.81 -1.79 17.10
N LEU A 299 -10.27 -2.79 17.85
CA LEU A 299 -10.72 -2.60 19.23
C LEU A 299 -9.55 -2.34 20.17
N SER A 300 -8.43 -3.03 19.98
CA SER A 300 -7.24 -2.90 20.83
C SER A 300 -6.55 -1.54 20.69
N ARG A 301 -6.72 -0.84 19.55
CA ARG A 301 -6.13 0.48 19.30
C ARG A 301 -6.87 1.62 20.00
N LYS A 302 -8.14 1.46 20.33
CA LYS A 302 -8.99 2.55 20.87
C LYS A 302 -8.53 3.03 22.26
N ASP A 303 -7.73 2.26 23.00
CA ASP A 303 -7.28 2.63 24.35
C ASP A 303 -5.77 2.44 24.55
N ASN A 304 -4.99 3.38 23.98
CA ASN A 304 -3.52 3.32 24.00
C ASN A 304 -2.87 3.40 25.37
N ASN A 305 -3.59 3.86 26.41
CA ASN A 305 -3.01 4.11 27.75
C ASN A 305 -3.06 2.89 28.68
N ARG A 306 -3.81 1.83 28.33
CA ARG A 306 -3.97 0.63 29.14
C ARG A 306 -4.05 -0.64 28.28
N ALA A 307 -2.97 -0.97 27.62
CA ALA A 307 -2.91 -2.05 26.62
C ALA A 307 -3.46 -3.42 27.10
N SER A 308 -3.30 -3.78 28.38
CA SER A 308 -3.85 -5.04 28.91
C SER A 308 -5.37 -5.01 29.05
N LEU A 309 -5.93 -3.87 29.50
CA LEU A 309 -7.39 -3.71 29.58
C LEU A 309 -8.03 -3.63 28.21
N ALA A 310 -7.37 -2.97 27.26
CA ALA A 310 -7.82 -2.92 25.86
C ALA A 310 -7.84 -4.32 25.23
N HIS A 311 -6.83 -5.15 25.52
CA HIS A 311 -6.78 -6.53 25.06
C HIS A 311 -7.95 -7.37 25.60
N GLU A 312 -8.15 -7.39 26.93
CA GLU A 312 -9.23 -8.14 27.55
C GLU A 312 -10.61 -7.67 27.07
N LYS A 313 -10.80 -6.36 26.97
CA LYS A 313 -12.01 -5.79 26.45
C LYS A 313 -12.27 -6.19 25.00
N ALA A 314 -11.28 -6.07 24.11
CA ALA A 314 -11.41 -6.47 22.71
C ALA A 314 -11.83 -7.95 22.55
N ILE A 315 -11.21 -8.86 23.32
CA ILE A 315 -11.61 -10.27 23.32
C ILE A 315 -13.06 -10.47 23.77
N ASN A 316 -13.49 -9.76 24.83
CA ASN A 316 -14.84 -9.87 25.36
C ASN A 316 -15.87 -9.28 24.40
N ASP A 317 -15.61 -8.11 23.81
CA ASP A 317 -16.50 -7.44 22.85
C ASP A 317 -16.70 -8.32 21.59
N ILE A 318 -15.63 -8.94 21.08
CA ILE A 318 -15.72 -9.89 19.96
C ILE A 318 -16.58 -11.11 20.33
N LYS A 319 -16.37 -11.70 21.52
CA LYS A 319 -17.17 -12.84 21.99
C LYS A 319 -18.64 -12.48 22.22
N ALA A 320 -18.91 -11.27 22.64
CA ALA A 320 -20.28 -10.74 22.80
C ALA A 320 -20.97 -10.45 21.46
N GLY A 321 -20.22 -10.46 20.33
CA GLY A 321 -20.77 -10.19 19.00
C GLY A 321 -20.85 -8.71 18.63
N GLU A 322 -20.17 -7.81 19.36
CA GLU A 322 -20.17 -6.35 19.10
C GLU A 322 -19.60 -6.00 17.71
N CYS A 323 -18.76 -6.87 17.15
CA CYS A 323 -18.19 -6.76 15.79
C CYS A 323 -18.87 -7.67 14.77
N GLY A 324 -20.08 -8.15 15.08
CA GLY A 324 -20.77 -9.21 14.35
C GLY A 324 -20.35 -10.61 14.78
N ALA A 325 -21.12 -11.62 14.38
CA ALA A 325 -20.95 -12.99 14.85
C ALA A 325 -19.88 -13.73 14.06
N PHE A 326 -18.94 -14.34 14.77
CA PHE A 326 -17.98 -15.29 14.24
C PHE A 326 -18.39 -16.72 14.58
N SER A 327 -17.87 -17.71 13.84
CA SER A 327 -18.16 -19.13 14.11
C SER A 327 -17.51 -19.60 15.42
N THR A 328 -18.10 -20.60 16.05
CA THR A 328 -17.58 -21.15 17.33
C THR A 328 -16.13 -21.62 17.24
N PRO A 329 -15.69 -22.32 16.19
CA PRO A 329 -14.26 -22.68 16.04
C PRO A 329 -13.33 -21.45 15.99
N ILE A 330 -13.73 -20.39 15.32
CA ILE A 330 -12.95 -19.13 15.23
C ILE A 330 -12.87 -18.44 16.60
N LEU A 331 -13.96 -18.35 17.35
CA LEU A 331 -13.98 -17.78 18.69
C LEU A 331 -13.16 -18.61 19.69
N ASN A 332 -13.18 -19.93 19.56
CA ASN A 332 -12.34 -20.83 20.35
C ASN A 332 -10.87 -20.63 20.01
N ALA A 333 -10.53 -20.54 18.73
CA ALA A 333 -9.16 -20.25 18.29
C ALA A 333 -8.67 -18.92 18.88
N LEU A 334 -9.41 -17.83 18.74
CA LEU A 334 -9.08 -16.53 19.33
C LEU A 334 -8.81 -16.65 20.83
N SER A 335 -9.67 -17.38 21.56
CA SER A 335 -9.53 -17.55 23.00
C SER A 335 -8.22 -18.26 23.38
N ASN A 336 -7.82 -19.26 22.60
CA ASN A 336 -6.62 -20.06 22.86
C ASN A 336 -5.32 -19.36 22.45
N VAL A 337 -5.35 -18.48 21.42
CA VAL A 337 -4.19 -17.70 20.98
C VAL A 337 -4.19 -16.27 21.49
N SER A 338 -5.10 -15.89 22.39
CA SER A 338 -5.26 -14.51 22.89
C SER A 338 -3.97 -13.96 23.50
N ALA A 339 -3.23 -14.75 24.28
CA ALA A 339 -1.95 -14.33 24.85
C ALA A 339 -0.88 -14.06 23.76
N GLU A 340 -0.91 -14.82 22.66
CA GLU A 340 -0.01 -14.61 21.51
C GLU A 340 -0.36 -13.31 20.80
N PHE A 341 -1.66 -13.02 20.60
CA PHE A 341 -2.14 -11.75 20.06
C PHE A 341 -1.64 -10.55 20.88
N TYR A 342 -1.76 -10.64 22.21
CA TYR A 342 -1.25 -9.59 23.11
C TYR A 342 0.26 -9.37 22.96
N ASN A 343 1.02 -10.46 22.85
CA ASN A 343 2.47 -10.39 22.70
C ASN A 343 2.87 -9.77 21.34
N ILE A 344 2.21 -10.14 20.25
CA ILE A 344 2.40 -9.54 18.92
C ILE A 344 2.13 -8.04 18.98
N TYR A 345 0.95 -7.64 19.47
CA TYR A 345 0.57 -6.23 19.64
C TYR A 345 1.62 -5.43 20.39
N LYS A 346 2.10 -5.99 21.54
CA LYS A 346 3.05 -5.31 22.40
C LYS A 346 4.46 -5.26 21.83
N GLY A 347 4.88 -6.29 21.08
CA GLY A 347 6.19 -6.35 20.43
C GLY A 347 6.31 -5.27 19.36
N ILE A 348 5.37 -5.25 18.41
CA ILE A 348 5.39 -4.35 17.25
C ILE A 348 5.29 -2.87 17.67
N ARG A 349 4.58 -2.55 18.75
CA ARG A 349 4.42 -1.16 19.21
C ARG A 349 5.53 -0.66 20.14
N ARG A 350 6.30 -1.53 20.79
CA ARG A 350 7.45 -1.11 21.61
C ARG A 350 8.65 -0.69 20.78
N GLU A 351 8.79 -1.15 19.55
CA GLU A 351 9.88 -0.80 18.65
C GLU A 351 9.75 0.62 18.05
N LYS A 352 8.61 1.29 18.25
CA LYS A 352 8.31 2.64 17.70
C LYS A 352 8.21 3.76 18.75
N ASN A 353 8.49 3.48 20.04
CA ASN A 353 8.66 4.46 21.11
C ASN A 353 10.12 4.46 21.61
#